data_79bd1a47faf5642654d0085b188c757e
#
_entry.id   79bd1a47faf5642654d0085b188c757e
#
_cell.length_a   1.000
_cell.length_b   1.000
_cell.length_c   1.000
_cell.angle_alpha   90.00
_cell.angle_beta   90.00
_cell.angle_gamma   90.00
#
_symmetry.space_group_name_H-M   'P 1'
#
loop_
_entity.id
_entity.type
_entity.pdbx_description
1 polymer ?
#
loop_
_entity_poly.entity_id
_entity_poly.type
_entity_poly.pdbx_seq_one_letter_code
_entity_poly.pdbx_strand_id
1 'polypeptide(L)'
;MQEPVSPIQITLPVRQLVEFLRRVGSIDNRFTGFDRANEGARIHRKLQRAAVKEHADYAAEVFLRGIFAYEEIEFTLEGRADGIFTAADGVTVVDEIKTTACPAADITPDFAPEHWAQAIVYAAIYAAQHELEEMRVQLTYFQVDEELILRFERHYTAQQLQEEVEALLAEYAPWARRAVEWKKARNSDLQAMQFPFPAYRPGQRAMAGEVFKVCRDGGQLLCQAPTGIGKSMSVLFPALKALEDGGPVFY
;
A
#
# COMPACT_ATOMS: atom_id res chain seq x y z
N MET A 1 -20.02 32.22 10.03
CA MET A 1 -18.81 31.41 10.27
C MET A 1 -19.09 30.05 9.63
N GLN A 2 -18.41 29.71 8.55
CA GLN A 2 -18.49 28.35 8.00
C GLN A 2 -17.77 27.43 8.99
N GLU A 3 -18.39 26.31 9.38
CA GLU A 3 -17.73 25.27 10.14
C GLU A 3 -16.48 24.82 9.37
N PRO A 4 -15.36 24.61 10.05
CA PRO A 4 -14.16 24.08 9.40
C PRO A 4 -14.49 22.72 8.78
N VAL A 5 -14.37 22.61 7.47
CA VAL A 5 -14.54 21.34 6.76
C VAL A 5 -13.42 20.41 7.26
N SER A 6 -13.83 19.31 7.89
CA SER A 6 -12.85 18.30 8.32
C SER A 6 -12.05 17.79 7.12
N PRO A 7 -10.72 17.64 7.25
CA PRO A 7 -9.89 17.17 6.15
C PRO A 7 -10.31 15.76 5.71
N ILE A 8 -10.11 15.48 4.43
CA ILE A 8 -10.29 14.14 3.88
C ILE A 8 -9.18 13.25 4.42
N GLN A 9 -9.52 12.22 5.18
CA GLN A 9 -8.57 11.29 5.78
C GLN A 9 -8.28 10.14 4.82
N ILE A 10 -7.02 9.92 4.45
CA ILE A 10 -6.60 8.83 3.57
C ILE A 10 -5.42 8.10 4.19
N THR A 11 -5.59 6.81 4.49
CA THR A 11 -4.49 5.93 4.89
C THR A 11 -4.04 5.12 3.70
N LEU A 12 -2.73 5.16 3.43
CA LEU A 12 -2.15 4.56 2.24
C LEU A 12 -0.80 3.90 2.58
N PRO A 13 -0.60 2.61 2.23
CA PRO A 13 0.72 2.00 2.31
C PRO A 13 1.72 2.74 1.41
N VAL A 14 2.92 3.05 1.93
CA VAL A 14 3.98 3.75 1.16
C VAL A 14 4.23 3.04 -0.16
N ARG A 15 4.36 1.72 -0.14
CA ARG A 15 4.58 0.93 -1.35
C ARG A 15 3.49 1.14 -2.40
N GLN A 16 2.23 1.19 -2.00
CA GLN A 16 1.11 1.40 -2.92
C GLN A 16 1.19 2.78 -3.59
N LEU A 17 1.53 3.83 -2.83
CA LEU A 17 1.69 5.18 -3.35
C LEU A 17 2.81 5.23 -4.41
N VAL A 18 3.99 4.71 -4.06
CA VAL A 18 5.16 4.83 -4.96
C VAL A 18 5.05 3.93 -6.18
N GLU A 19 4.51 2.71 -6.05
CA GLU A 19 4.25 1.84 -7.20
C GLU A 19 3.21 2.45 -8.15
N PHE A 20 2.19 3.14 -7.61
CA PHE A 20 1.21 3.82 -8.44
C PHE A 20 1.80 4.97 -9.26
N LEU A 21 2.69 5.76 -8.66
CA LEU A 21 3.24 6.97 -9.29
C LEU A 21 4.54 6.75 -10.06
N ARG A 22 5.36 5.81 -9.65
CA ARG A 22 6.76 5.69 -10.13
C ARG A 22 7.08 4.37 -10.81
N ARG A 23 6.18 3.37 -10.73
CA ARG A 23 6.44 2.09 -11.39
C ARG A 23 6.53 2.26 -12.90
N VAL A 24 7.65 1.85 -13.46
CA VAL A 24 7.93 1.90 -14.89
C VAL A 24 8.09 0.49 -15.45
N GLY A 25 8.04 0.36 -16.78
CA GLY A 25 8.20 -0.90 -17.50
C GLY A 25 6.91 -1.43 -18.09
N SER A 26 7.01 -2.59 -18.77
CA SER A 26 5.88 -3.26 -19.39
C SER A 26 5.09 -4.09 -18.39
N ILE A 27 3.80 -4.28 -18.66
CA ILE A 27 2.98 -5.21 -17.90
C ILE A 27 3.52 -6.62 -18.16
N ASP A 28 4.11 -7.22 -17.13
CA ASP A 28 4.54 -8.62 -17.13
C ASP A 28 3.57 -9.44 -16.26
N ASN A 29 2.75 -10.24 -16.90
CA ASN A 29 1.79 -11.13 -16.24
C ASN A 29 2.31 -12.56 -16.06
N ARG A 30 3.60 -12.80 -16.33
CA ARG A 30 4.19 -14.11 -16.08
C ARG A 30 4.20 -14.40 -14.60
N PHE A 31 3.56 -15.49 -14.21
CA PHE A 31 3.58 -15.96 -12.84
C PHE A 31 5.00 -16.40 -12.46
N THR A 32 5.62 -15.67 -11.56
CA THR A 32 7.01 -15.94 -11.15
C THR A 32 7.14 -16.96 -10.02
N GLY A 33 6.01 -17.53 -9.57
CA GLY A 33 5.93 -18.60 -8.57
C GLY A 33 6.09 -18.14 -7.12
N PHE A 34 5.58 -18.94 -6.19
CA PHE A 34 5.75 -18.71 -4.73
C PHE A 34 7.22 -18.83 -4.30
N ASP A 35 8.05 -19.57 -5.05
CA ASP A 35 9.45 -19.79 -4.72
C ASP A 35 10.27 -18.51 -4.74
N ARG A 36 10.02 -17.59 -5.68
CA ARG A 36 10.74 -16.29 -5.74
C ARG A 36 10.40 -15.36 -4.57
N ALA A 37 9.14 -15.33 -4.11
CA ALA A 37 8.77 -14.53 -2.95
C ALA A 37 9.43 -15.06 -1.66
N ASN A 38 9.45 -16.38 -1.49
CA ASN A 38 10.12 -17.03 -0.36
C ASN A 38 11.65 -16.86 -0.41
N GLU A 39 12.23 -16.92 -1.60
CA GLU A 39 13.65 -16.68 -1.83
C GLU A 39 14.02 -15.23 -1.51
N GLY A 40 13.25 -14.25 -1.99
CA GLY A 40 13.43 -12.84 -1.66
C GLY A 40 13.42 -12.61 -0.16
N ALA A 41 12.41 -13.12 0.56
CA ALA A 41 12.35 -13.01 2.01
C ALA A 41 13.52 -13.67 2.74
N ARG A 42 14.06 -14.79 2.21
CA ARG A 42 15.26 -15.43 2.76
C ARG A 42 16.50 -14.57 2.55
N ILE A 43 16.64 -13.97 1.37
CA ILE A 43 17.74 -13.06 1.03
C ILE A 43 17.72 -11.82 1.90
N HIS A 44 16.56 -11.16 2.05
CA HIS A 44 16.40 -10.01 2.95
C HIS A 44 16.89 -10.33 4.35
N ARG A 45 16.42 -11.43 4.95
CA ARG A 45 16.89 -11.86 6.29
C ARG A 45 18.39 -12.18 6.34
N LYS A 46 19.00 -12.70 5.25
CA LYS A 46 20.44 -12.93 5.17
C LYS A 46 21.20 -11.62 5.20
N LEU A 47 20.78 -10.63 4.41
CA LEU A 47 21.39 -9.31 4.34
C LEU A 47 21.23 -8.53 5.64
N GLN A 48 20.04 -8.51 6.22
CA GLN A 48 19.77 -7.88 7.52
C GLN A 48 20.65 -8.46 8.65
N ARG A 49 20.81 -9.80 8.68
CA ARG A 49 21.73 -10.46 9.66
C ARG A 49 23.20 -10.09 9.45
N ALA A 50 23.61 -9.85 8.21
CA ALA A 50 24.95 -9.37 7.93
C ALA A 50 25.11 -7.91 8.38
N ALA A 51 24.14 -7.07 8.08
CA ALA A 51 24.11 -5.65 8.48
C ALA A 51 24.13 -5.47 10.00
N VAL A 52 23.40 -6.31 10.78
CA VAL A 52 23.46 -6.30 12.26
C VAL A 52 24.87 -6.58 12.80
N LYS A 53 25.72 -7.34 12.07
CA LYS A 53 27.10 -7.58 12.47
C LYS A 53 28.02 -6.42 12.11
N GLU A 54 27.67 -5.68 11.05
CA GLU A 54 28.42 -4.55 10.53
C GLU A 54 28.10 -3.26 11.30
N HIS A 55 26.82 -3.07 11.67
CA HIS A 55 26.30 -1.91 12.38
C HIS A 55 25.59 -2.37 13.66
N ALA A 56 26.14 -1.99 14.81
CA ALA A 56 25.64 -2.45 16.12
C ALA A 56 24.22 -1.97 16.44
N ASP A 57 23.78 -0.89 15.84
CA ASP A 57 22.45 -0.25 16.00
C ASP A 57 21.48 -0.57 14.85
N TYR A 58 21.84 -1.49 13.93
CA TYR A 58 20.98 -1.84 12.79
C TYR A 58 19.63 -2.39 13.28
N ALA A 59 18.57 -1.64 12.99
CA ALA A 59 17.18 -2.03 13.25
C ALA A 59 16.53 -2.53 11.96
N ALA A 60 16.14 -3.82 11.93
CA ALA A 60 15.48 -4.44 10.79
C ALA A 60 13.94 -4.29 10.89
N GLU A 61 13.26 -4.23 9.74
CA GLU A 61 11.79 -4.24 9.64
C GLU A 61 11.12 -3.16 10.50
N VAL A 62 11.63 -1.93 10.45
CA VAL A 62 11.15 -0.82 11.25
C VAL A 62 9.80 -0.33 10.72
N PHE A 63 8.73 -0.48 11.51
CA PHE A 63 7.44 0.06 11.15
C PHE A 63 7.43 1.59 11.32
N LEU A 64 7.05 2.26 10.26
CA LEU A 64 6.98 3.72 10.18
C LEU A 64 5.57 4.15 9.78
N ARG A 65 5.09 5.21 10.41
CA ARG A 65 3.80 5.83 10.12
C ARG A 65 3.93 7.34 10.27
N GLY A 66 3.65 8.08 9.20
CA GLY A 66 3.70 9.54 9.18
C GLY A 66 2.39 10.14 8.69
N ILE A 67 2.09 11.35 9.15
CA ILE A 67 0.91 12.10 8.75
C ILE A 67 1.39 13.34 7.98
N PHE A 68 0.87 13.51 6.77
CA PHE A 68 1.22 14.60 5.87
C PHE A 68 -0.06 15.30 5.40
N ALA A 69 -0.11 16.60 5.56
CA ALA A 69 -1.20 17.41 5.03
C ALA A 69 -0.86 17.91 3.63
N TYR A 70 -1.80 17.77 2.70
CA TYR A 70 -1.72 18.38 1.37
C TYR A 70 -3.09 18.93 0.98
N GLU A 71 -3.20 20.24 0.91
CA GLU A 71 -4.46 20.97 0.72
C GLU A 71 -5.53 20.50 1.75
N GLU A 72 -6.70 20.05 1.30
CA GLU A 72 -7.76 19.56 2.17
C GLU A 72 -7.64 18.07 2.56
N ILE A 73 -6.54 17.40 2.18
CA ILE A 73 -6.34 15.98 2.44
C ILE A 73 -5.26 15.78 3.50
N GLU A 74 -5.52 14.93 4.46
CA GLU A 74 -4.55 14.41 5.40
C GLU A 74 -4.22 12.96 5.04
N PHE A 75 -2.99 12.75 4.59
CA PHE A 75 -2.48 11.43 4.23
C PHE A 75 -1.76 10.80 5.42
N THR A 76 -2.20 9.62 5.83
CA THR A 76 -1.44 8.75 6.70
C THR A 76 -0.67 7.75 5.84
N LEU A 77 0.65 7.92 5.76
CA LEU A 77 1.53 7.00 5.06
C LEU A 77 2.15 6.01 6.04
N GLU A 78 2.09 4.72 5.73
CA GLU A 78 2.61 3.70 6.62
C GLU A 78 3.30 2.57 5.85
N GLY A 79 4.27 1.92 6.51
CA GLY A 79 4.98 0.77 5.95
C GLY A 79 6.13 0.33 6.83
N ARG A 80 7.00 -0.51 6.28
CA ARG A 80 8.19 -1.03 6.97
C ARG A 80 9.42 -0.76 6.15
N ALA A 81 10.37 -0.06 6.73
CA ALA A 81 11.72 0.06 6.18
C ALA A 81 12.49 -1.23 6.44
N ASP A 82 13.22 -1.73 5.46
CA ASP A 82 13.98 -2.98 5.58
C ASP A 82 15.09 -2.88 6.62
N GLY A 83 15.75 -1.70 6.72
CA GLY A 83 16.77 -1.43 7.71
C GLY A 83 16.96 0.05 8.02
N ILE A 84 17.34 0.35 9.27
CA ILE A 84 17.76 1.69 9.69
C ILE A 84 18.96 1.52 10.62
N PHE A 85 20.03 2.32 10.39
CA PHE A 85 21.25 2.29 11.18
C PHE A 85 21.98 3.63 11.13
N THR A 86 22.99 3.80 11.99
CA THR A 86 23.88 4.98 11.94
C THR A 86 25.20 4.61 11.28
N ALA A 87 25.56 5.33 10.23
CA ALA A 87 26.84 5.15 9.55
C ALA A 87 28.02 5.66 10.41
N ALA A 88 29.25 5.30 10.02
CA ALA A 88 30.46 5.65 10.77
C ALA A 88 30.70 7.18 10.91
N ASP A 89 30.13 7.99 10.04
CA ASP A 89 30.15 9.45 10.07
C ASP A 89 29.05 10.06 10.95
N GLY A 90 28.22 9.21 11.58
CA GLY A 90 27.12 9.65 12.46
C GLY A 90 25.81 9.95 11.75
N VAL A 91 25.75 9.82 10.42
CA VAL A 91 24.51 10.05 9.66
C VAL A 91 23.61 8.82 9.72
N THR A 92 22.32 9.01 10.01
CA THR A 92 21.33 7.94 9.98
C THR A 92 21.02 7.54 8.54
N VAL A 93 20.96 6.23 8.29
CA VAL A 93 20.71 5.62 6.98
C VAL A 93 19.43 4.81 7.00
N VAL A 94 18.56 5.03 6.03
CA VAL A 94 17.48 4.10 5.69
C VAL A 94 17.96 3.22 4.56
N ASP A 95 17.94 1.90 4.75
CA ASP A 95 18.33 0.88 3.77
C ASP A 95 17.11 0.14 3.24
N GLU A 96 16.89 0.24 1.95
CA GLU A 96 15.82 -0.49 1.23
C GLU A 96 16.46 -1.61 0.43
N ILE A 97 16.10 -2.86 0.75
CA ILE A 97 16.68 -4.07 0.15
C ILE A 97 15.79 -4.58 -0.97
N LYS A 98 16.38 -4.85 -2.11
CA LYS A 98 15.67 -5.42 -3.28
C LYS A 98 16.41 -6.61 -3.85
N THR A 99 15.66 -7.64 -4.24
CA THR A 99 16.20 -8.79 -4.97
C THR A 99 15.80 -8.71 -6.44
N THR A 100 16.72 -8.98 -7.34
CA THR A 100 16.48 -8.93 -8.78
C THR A 100 17.25 -10.00 -9.52
N ALA A 101 16.71 -10.48 -10.64
CA ALA A 101 17.40 -11.32 -11.62
C ALA A 101 17.93 -10.50 -12.81
N CYS A 102 17.79 -9.17 -12.79
CA CYS A 102 18.36 -8.30 -13.80
C CYS A 102 19.89 -8.42 -13.75
N PRO A 103 20.62 -8.52 -14.89
CA PRO A 103 22.08 -8.55 -14.89
C PRO A 103 22.67 -7.39 -14.11
N ALA A 104 23.73 -7.63 -13.34
CA ALA A 104 24.32 -6.60 -12.47
C ALA A 104 24.78 -5.36 -13.25
N ALA A 105 25.21 -5.52 -14.50
CA ALA A 105 25.62 -4.43 -15.38
C ALA A 105 24.48 -3.45 -15.73
N ASP A 106 23.23 -3.91 -15.66
CA ASP A 106 22.03 -3.13 -16.01
C ASP A 106 21.42 -2.46 -14.77
N ILE A 107 21.89 -2.80 -13.56
CA ILE A 107 21.44 -2.20 -12.31
C ILE A 107 22.20 -0.91 -12.05
N THR A 108 21.59 0.21 -12.40
CA THR A 108 22.15 1.55 -12.21
C THR A 108 21.47 2.28 -11.05
N PRO A 109 22.00 3.42 -10.58
CA PRO A 109 21.31 4.25 -9.59
C PRO A 109 19.88 4.65 -9.98
N ASP A 110 19.57 4.71 -11.26
CA ASP A 110 18.25 5.09 -11.77
C ASP A 110 17.45 3.89 -12.30
N PHE A 111 17.84 2.67 -11.92
CA PHE A 111 17.23 1.41 -12.36
C PHE A 111 15.73 1.32 -12.04
N ALA A 112 15.32 1.76 -10.85
CA ALA A 112 13.93 1.68 -10.41
C ALA A 112 13.58 2.89 -9.51
N PRO A 113 12.97 3.94 -10.08
CA PRO A 113 12.65 5.16 -9.35
C PRO A 113 11.67 4.94 -8.19
N GLU A 114 10.81 3.93 -8.28
CA GLU A 114 9.90 3.55 -7.19
C GLU A 114 10.62 3.06 -5.93
N HIS A 115 11.80 2.47 -6.06
CA HIS A 115 12.58 2.02 -4.90
C HIS A 115 13.16 3.23 -4.13
N TRP A 116 13.67 4.23 -4.85
CA TRP A 116 14.10 5.49 -4.23
C TRP A 116 12.95 6.21 -3.55
N ALA A 117 11.82 6.36 -4.25
CA ALA A 117 10.65 7.02 -3.69
C ALA A 117 10.17 6.34 -2.40
N GLN A 118 10.19 5.00 -2.35
CA GLN A 118 9.84 4.23 -1.16
C GLN A 118 10.77 4.54 0.02
N ALA A 119 12.07 4.45 -0.20
CA ALA A 119 13.08 4.69 0.83
C ALA A 119 13.12 6.16 1.29
N ILE A 120 12.89 7.12 0.37
CA ILE A 120 12.79 8.57 0.67
C ILE A 120 11.59 8.83 1.59
N VAL A 121 10.42 8.25 1.32
CA VAL A 121 9.24 8.41 2.20
C VAL A 121 9.54 7.85 3.60
N TYR A 122 10.18 6.69 3.71
CA TYR A 122 10.59 6.15 5.01
C TYR A 122 11.58 7.05 5.73
N ALA A 123 12.56 7.60 5.01
CA ALA A 123 13.53 8.54 5.58
C ALA A 123 12.83 9.83 6.05
N ALA A 124 11.87 10.37 5.29
CA ALA A 124 11.12 11.55 5.69
C ALA A 124 10.31 11.33 6.98
N ILE A 125 9.64 10.17 7.09
CA ILE A 125 8.89 9.81 8.29
C ILE A 125 9.84 9.68 9.49
N TYR A 126 10.96 8.98 9.32
CA TYR A 126 11.92 8.73 10.39
C TYR A 126 12.61 10.03 10.83
N ALA A 127 13.04 10.87 9.88
CA ALA A 127 13.65 12.17 10.18
C ALA A 127 12.71 13.07 11.00
N ALA A 128 11.43 13.12 10.61
CA ALA A 128 10.44 13.91 11.34
C ALA A 128 10.18 13.37 12.77
N GLN A 129 10.16 12.04 12.96
CA GLN A 129 9.93 11.40 14.26
C GLN A 129 11.11 11.57 15.25
N HIS A 130 12.32 11.70 14.71
CA HIS A 130 13.56 11.78 15.48
C HIS A 130 14.22 13.16 15.43
N GLU A 131 13.56 14.17 14.81
CA GLU A 131 14.04 15.55 14.69
C GLU A 131 15.45 15.63 14.05
N LEU A 132 15.69 14.78 13.03
CA LEU A 132 16.97 14.75 12.31
C LEU A 132 17.01 15.84 11.25
N GLU A 133 18.15 16.50 11.10
CA GLU A 133 18.37 17.55 10.08
C GLU A 133 18.71 16.97 8.70
N GLU A 134 19.31 15.78 8.67
CA GLU A 134 19.75 15.09 7.47
C GLU A 134 19.67 13.59 7.61
N MET A 135 19.54 12.88 6.50
CA MET A 135 19.60 11.42 6.41
C MET A 135 20.25 10.96 5.13
N ARG A 136 20.75 9.73 5.15
CA ARG A 136 21.16 9.01 3.96
C ARG A 136 20.14 7.96 3.60
N VAL A 137 19.83 7.87 2.31
CA VAL A 137 18.97 6.83 1.75
C VAL A 137 19.83 5.87 0.96
N GLN A 138 19.79 4.59 1.29
CA GLN A 138 20.53 3.52 0.63
C GLN A 138 19.58 2.55 -0.06
N LEU A 139 19.90 2.18 -1.30
CA LEU A 139 19.29 1.04 -1.98
C LEU A 139 20.30 -0.10 -2.04
N THR A 140 19.95 -1.25 -1.47
CA THR A 140 20.76 -2.47 -1.49
C THR A 140 20.11 -3.49 -2.43
N TYR A 141 20.68 -3.67 -3.62
CA TYR A 141 20.23 -4.70 -4.57
C TYR A 141 21.04 -5.98 -4.37
N PHE A 142 20.34 -7.11 -4.27
CA PHE A 142 20.92 -8.43 -4.36
C PHE A 142 20.55 -9.04 -5.73
N GLN A 143 21.54 -9.19 -6.58
CA GLN A 143 21.40 -9.90 -7.84
C GLN A 143 21.49 -11.40 -7.59
N VAL A 144 20.40 -12.14 -7.94
CA VAL A 144 20.20 -13.53 -7.49
C VAL A 144 21.12 -14.51 -8.20
N ASP A 145 21.33 -14.36 -9.52
CA ASP A 145 22.09 -15.33 -10.33
C ASP A 145 23.61 -15.21 -10.14
N GLU A 146 24.08 -13.97 -9.92
CA GLU A 146 25.51 -13.67 -9.74
C GLU A 146 25.92 -13.57 -8.26
N GLU A 147 24.94 -13.62 -7.35
CA GLU A 147 25.10 -13.42 -5.89
C GLU A 147 25.83 -12.11 -5.52
N LEU A 148 25.62 -11.06 -6.31
CA LEU A 148 26.26 -9.76 -6.12
C LEU A 148 25.37 -8.81 -5.31
N ILE A 149 26.03 -8.00 -4.47
CA ILE A 149 25.39 -6.91 -3.74
C ILE A 149 25.86 -5.59 -4.34
N LEU A 150 24.89 -4.78 -4.78
CA LEU A 150 25.12 -3.44 -5.29
C LEU A 150 24.45 -2.45 -4.35
N ARG A 151 25.18 -1.42 -3.91
CA ARG A 151 24.63 -0.37 -3.03
C ARG A 151 24.75 0.99 -3.71
N PHE A 152 23.66 1.74 -3.63
CA PHE A 152 23.61 3.13 -4.09
C PHE A 152 23.11 3.99 -2.95
N GLU A 153 23.73 5.16 -2.76
CA GLU A 153 23.40 6.07 -1.68
C GLU A 153 23.08 7.46 -2.24
N ARG A 154 22.13 8.13 -1.58
CA ARG A 154 21.81 9.53 -1.78
C ARG A 154 21.68 10.20 -0.42
N HIS A 155 22.16 11.44 -0.33
CA HIS A 155 22.08 12.24 0.88
C HIS A 155 21.00 13.29 0.75
N TYR A 156 20.22 13.47 1.82
CA TYR A 156 19.09 14.41 1.86
C TYR A 156 19.09 15.18 3.16
N THR A 157 18.76 16.47 3.10
CA THR A 157 18.31 17.21 4.28
C THR A 157 16.85 16.84 4.59
N ALA A 158 16.43 17.08 5.84
CA ALA A 158 15.03 16.86 6.23
C ALA A 158 14.05 17.68 5.36
N GLN A 159 14.44 18.90 4.97
CA GLN A 159 13.65 19.72 4.06
C GLN A 159 13.51 19.08 2.68
N GLN A 160 14.59 18.58 2.10
CA GLN A 160 14.55 17.88 0.80
C GLN A 160 13.66 16.63 0.86
N LEU A 161 13.74 15.85 1.95
CA LEU A 161 12.87 14.69 2.16
C LEU A 161 11.40 15.10 2.21
N GLN A 162 11.08 16.20 2.89
CA GLN A 162 9.73 16.74 2.96
C GLN A 162 9.23 17.20 1.59
N GLU A 163 10.06 17.91 0.83
CA GLU A 163 9.73 18.38 -0.53
C GLU A 163 9.46 17.20 -1.49
N GLU A 164 10.24 16.11 -1.39
CA GLU A 164 10.02 14.89 -2.19
C GLU A 164 8.67 14.23 -1.85
N VAL A 165 8.31 14.12 -0.56
CA VAL A 165 7.02 13.58 -0.14
C VAL A 165 5.87 14.48 -0.61
N GLU A 166 5.99 15.80 -0.45
CA GLU A 166 4.98 16.76 -0.93
C GLU A 166 4.77 16.67 -2.44
N ALA A 167 5.84 16.49 -3.23
CA ALA A 167 5.73 16.29 -4.67
C ALA A 167 4.96 15.01 -5.02
N LEU A 168 5.22 13.89 -4.31
CA LEU A 168 4.46 12.64 -4.49
C LEU A 168 2.98 12.83 -4.13
N LEU A 169 2.68 13.52 -3.03
CA LEU A 169 1.31 13.77 -2.61
C LEU A 169 0.58 14.72 -3.56
N ALA A 170 1.23 15.75 -4.07
CA ALA A 170 0.68 16.64 -5.08
C ALA A 170 0.26 15.88 -6.35
N GLU A 171 1.10 14.95 -6.80
CA GLU A 171 0.80 14.11 -7.96
C GLU A 171 -0.33 13.10 -7.70
N TYR A 172 -0.43 12.58 -6.47
CA TYR A 172 -1.45 11.60 -6.09
C TYR A 172 -2.80 12.22 -5.73
N ALA A 173 -2.84 13.44 -5.20
CA ALA A 173 -4.05 14.10 -4.69
C ALA A 173 -5.23 14.13 -5.67
N PRO A 174 -5.08 14.38 -6.99
CA PRO A 174 -6.19 14.32 -7.94
C PRO A 174 -6.86 12.93 -7.98
N TRP A 175 -6.07 11.86 -7.90
CA TRP A 175 -6.57 10.48 -7.86
C TRP A 175 -7.29 10.17 -6.55
N ALA A 176 -6.75 10.65 -5.43
CA ALA A 176 -7.34 10.54 -4.12
C ALA A 176 -8.73 11.20 -4.07
N ARG A 177 -8.85 12.44 -4.56
CA ARG A 177 -10.14 13.15 -4.67
C ARG A 177 -11.14 12.36 -5.51
N ARG A 178 -10.71 11.94 -6.69
CA ARG A 178 -11.56 11.15 -7.58
C ARG A 178 -12.07 9.87 -6.94
N ALA A 179 -11.20 9.16 -6.20
CA ALA A 179 -11.59 7.95 -5.49
C ALA A 179 -12.65 8.22 -4.41
N VAL A 180 -12.50 9.32 -3.65
CA VAL A 180 -13.46 9.73 -2.62
C VAL A 180 -14.80 10.13 -3.24
N GLU A 181 -14.80 10.94 -4.29
CA GLU A 181 -16.00 11.34 -5.01
C GLU A 181 -16.74 10.14 -5.61
N TRP A 182 -15.99 9.26 -6.26
CA TRP A 182 -16.54 8.03 -6.84
C TRP A 182 -17.16 7.13 -5.76
N LYS A 183 -16.49 6.98 -4.62
CA LYS A 183 -16.99 6.18 -3.48
C LYS A 183 -18.29 6.75 -2.94
N LYS A 184 -18.39 8.10 -2.79
CA LYS A 184 -19.62 8.78 -2.37
C LYS A 184 -20.77 8.56 -3.37
N ALA A 185 -20.52 8.77 -4.66
CA ALA A 185 -21.50 8.54 -5.72
C ALA A 185 -21.97 7.08 -5.74
N ARG A 186 -21.01 6.13 -5.76
CA ARG A 186 -21.30 4.69 -5.69
C ARG A 186 -22.20 4.34 -4.50
N ASN A 187 -21.84 4.80 -3.31
CA ASN A 187 -22.63 4.49 -2.10
C ASN A 187 -24.05 5.05 -2.18
N SER A 188 -24.21 6.27 -2.69
CA SER A 188 -25.53 6.87 -2.93
C SER A 188 -26.35 6.01 -3.90
N ASP A 189 -25.79 5.62 -5.03
CA ASP A 189 -26.45 4.79 -6.04
C ASP A 189 -26.82 3.40 -5.49
N LEU A 190 -25.92 2.77 -4.73
CA LEU A 190 -26.21 1.49 -4.10
C LEU A 190 -27.32 1.57 -3.05
N GLN A 191 -27.39 2.65 -2.29
CA GLN A 191 -28.49 2.89 -1.35
C GLN A 191 -29.82 3.13 -2.07
N ALA A 192 -29.81 3.85 -3.17
CA ALA A 192 -30.99 4.11 -3.99
C ALA A 192 -31.45 2.90 -4.82
N MET A 193 -30.55 1.92 -5.07
CA MET A 193 -30.80 0.76 -5.91
C MET A 193 -32.05 -0.03 -5.45
N GLN A 194 -32.97 -0.27 -6.36
CA GLN A 194 -34.17 -1.08 -6.12
C GLN A 194 -33.95 -2.53 -6.53
N PHE A 195 -34.73 -3.44 -5.94
CA PHE A 195 -34.71 -4.82 -6.38
C PHE A 195 -35.13 -4.91 -7.85
N PRO A 196 -34.36 -5.57 -8.75
CA PRO A 196 -34.55 -5.42 -10.21
C PRO A 196 -35.73 -6.21 -10.78
N PHE A 197 -36.55 -6.83 -9.94
CA PHE A 197 -37.74 -7.59 -10.35
C PHE A 197 -38.97 -7.07 -9.62
N PRO A 198 -40.18 -7.23 -10.20
CA PRO A 198 -41.43 -6.73 -9.59
C PRO A 198 -41.73 -7.32 -8.21
N ALA A 199 -41.29 -8.56 -7.97
CA ALA A 199 -41.50 -9.23 -6.69
C ALA A 199 -40.41 -10.27 -6.39
N TYR A 200 -40.19 -10.53 -5.12
CA TYR A 200 -39.37 -11.66 -4.66
C TYR A 200 -40.08 -12.98 -4.90
N ARG A 201 -39.35 -14.01 -5.29
CA ARG A 201 -39.83 -15.39 -5.32
C ARG A 201 -39.98 -15.93 -3.90
N PRO A 202 -40.84 -16.99 -3.67
CA PRO A 202 -40.94 -17.61 -2.36
C PRO A 202 -39.55 -18.02 -1.82
N GLY A 203 -39.27 -17.65 -0.56
CA GLY A 203 -37.97 -17.88 0.10
C GLY A 203 -36.83 -16.96 -0.29
N GLN A 204 -36.91 -16.27 -1.44
CA GLN A 204 -35.85 -15.39 -1.94
C GLN A 204 -35.57 -14.20 -1.00
N ARG A 205 -36.63 -13.56 -0.48
CA ARG A 205 -36.51 -12.42 0.44
C ARG A 205 -35.89 -12.81 1.77
N ALA A 206 -36.26 -13.97 2.30
CA ALA A 206 -35.67 -14.47 3.54
C ALA A 206 -34.16 -14.69 3.39
N MET A 207 -33.73 -15.38 2.31
CA MET A 207 -32.33 -15.59 2.00
C MET A 207 -31.58 -14.26 1.85
N ALA A 208 -32.13 -13.30 1.12
CA ALA A 208 -31.54 -11.98 0.93
C ALA A 208 -31.36 -11.23 2.26
N GLY A 209 -32.31 -11.36 3.18
CA GLY A 209 -32.25 -10.77 4.53
C GLY A 209 -31.10 -11.33 5.36
N GLU A 210 -30.89 -12.65 5.34
CA GLU A 210 -29.77 -13.27 6.05
C GLU A 210 -28.41 -12.90 5.43
N VAL A 211 -28.32 -12.84 4.09
CA VAL A 211 -27.11 -12.38 3.40
C VAL A 211 -26.80 -10.93 3.79
N PHE A 212 -27.80 -10.04 3.80
CA PHE A 212 -27.61 -8.65 4.19
C PHE A 212 -27.03 -8.52 5.61
N LYS A 213 -27.58 -9.26 6.57
CA LYS A 213 -27.11 -9.27 7.97
C LYS A 213 -25.64 -9.71 8.04
N VAL A 214 -25.29 -10.82 7.38
CA VAL A 214 -23.91 -11.35 7.40
C VAL A 214 -22.92 -10.39 6.72
N CYS A 215 -23.32 -9.76 5.63
CA CYS A 215 -22.46 -8.76 4.97
C CYS A 215 -22.25 -7.52 5.84
N ARG A 216 -23.26 -7.07 6.58
CA ARG A 216 -23.20 -5.91 7.46
C ARG A 216 -22.46 -6.21 8.77
N ASP A 217 -22.77 -7.34 9.42
CA ASP A 217 -22.35 -7.65 10.78
C ASP A 217 -21.10 -8.55 10.82
N GLY A 218 -20.67 -9.07 9.66
CA GLY A 218 -19.61 -10.07 9.53
C GLY A 218 -20.11 -11.49 9.84
N GLY A 219 -19.30 -12.49 9.47
CA GLY A 219 -19.58 -13.89 9.76
C GLY A 219 -19.63 -14.78 8.52
N GLN A 220 -20.25 -15.93 8.67
CA GLN A 220 -20.40 -16.96 7.62
C GLN A 220 -21.84 -17.41 7.53
N LEU A 221 -22.35 -17.60 6.32
CA LEU A 221 -23.68 -18.11 6.05
C LEU A 221 -23.61 -19.34 5.15
N LEU A 222 -24.10 -20.46 5.66
CA LEU A 222 -24.36 -21.66 4.86
C LEU A 222 -25.86 -21.74 4.54
N CYS A 223 -26.20 -21.68 3.27
CA CYS A 223 -27.58 -21.62 2.83
C CYS A 223 -27.88 -22.73 1.81
N GLN A 224 -28.83 -23.58 2.12
CA GLN A 224 -29.39 -24.56 1.18
C GLN A 224 -30.68 -24.01 0.56
N ALA A 225 -30.67 -23.85 -0.76
CA ALA A 225 -31.83 -23.34 -1.48
C ALA A 225 -32.06 -24.13 -2.79
N PRO A 226 -33.33 -24.41 -3.16
CA PRO A 226 -33.66 -25.14 -4.38
C PRO A 226 -33.25 -24.38 -5.63
N THR A 227 -33.17 -25.08 -6.77
CA THR A 227 -32.99 -24.47 -8.09
C THR A 227 -34.17 -23.55 -8.42
N GLY A 228 -33.94 -22.47 -9.16
CA GLY A 228 -34.98 -21.55 -9.60
C GLY A 228 -35.40 -20.46 -8.59
N ILE A 229 -34.97 -20.51 -7.31
CA ILE A 229 -35.31 -19.49 -6.31
C ILE A 229 -34.68 -18.12 -6.62
N GLY A 230 -33.67 -18.05 -7.49
CA GLY A 230 -32.97 -16.79 -7.81
C GLY A 230 -31.81 -16.51 -6.84
N LYS A 231 -30.99 -17.53 -6.53
CA LYS A 231 -29.85 -17.45 -5.59
C LYS A 231 -28.92 -16.29 -5.85
N SER A 232 -28.53 -16.06 -7.12
CA SER A 232 -27.60 -14.96 -7.48
C SER A 232 -28.11 -13.60 -7.01
N MET A 233 -29.38 -13.29 -7.26
CA MET A 233 -29.96 -12.02 -6.82
C MET A 233 -30.19 -11.96 -5.31
N SER A 234 -30.45 -13.12 -4.67
CA SER A 234 -30.56 -13.19 -3.20
C SER A 234 -29.21 -12.97 -2.49
N VAL A 235 -28.09 -13.06 -3.21
CA VAL A 235 -26.75 -12.81 -2.69
C VAL A 235 -26.23 -11.44 -3.13
N LEU A 236 -26.21 -11.16 -4.44
CA LEU A 236 -25.60 -9.94 -4.98
C LEU A 236 -26.34 -8.67 -4.55
N PHE A 237 -27.67 -8.64 -4.64
CA PHE A 237 -28.44 -7.46 -4.29
C PHE A 237 -28.25 -7.02 -2.82
N PRO A 238 -28.43 -7.89 -1.82
CA PRO A 238 -28.20 -7.51 -0.44
C PRO A 238 -26.72 -7.26 -0.11
N ALA A 239 -25.78 -7.98 -0.72
CA ALA A 239 -24.35 -7.72 -0.54
C ALA A 239 -23.95 -6.30 -1.03
N LEU A 240 -24.45 -5.88 -2.20
CA LEU A 240 -24.23 -4.55 -2.72
C LEU A 240 -24.92 -3.48 -1.84
N LYS A 241 -26.13 -3.74 -1.32
CA LYS A 241 -26.82 -2.83 -0.38
C LYS A 241 -26.09 -2.68 0.95
N ALA A 242 -25.38 -3.70 1.39
CA ALA A 242 -24.61 -3.69 2.64
C ALA A 242 -23.16 -3.20 2.46
N LEU A 243 -22.75 -2.85 1.23
CA LEU A 243 -21.35 -2.58 0.91
C LEU A 243 -20.80 -1.36 1.64
N GLU A 244 -21.59 -0.28 1.75
CA GLU A 244 -21.18 1.00 2.35
C GLU A 244 -19.71 1.35 2.02
N ASP A 245 -18.86 1.43 3.05
CA ASP A 245 -17.42 1.65 2.93
C ASP A 245 -16.58 0.38 2.76
N GLY A 246 -17.24 -0.75 2.60
CA GLY A 246 -16.60 -2.05 2.45
C GLY A 246 -15.80 -2.22 1.16
N GLY A 247 -15.02 -3.27 1.13
CA GLY A 247 -14.21 -3.68 0.00
C GLY A 247 -15.00 -4.32 -1.15
N PRO A 248 -14.32 -4.90 -2.15
CA PRO A 248 -14.98 -5.52 -3.29
C PRO A 248 -15.81 -6.76 -2.89
N VAL A 249 -16.90 -6.96 -3.60
CA VAL A 249 -17.71 -8.18 -3.51
C VAL A 249 -17.23 -9.16 -4.57
N PHE A 250 -16.83 -10.37 -4.15
CA PHE A 250 -16.50 -11.49 -5.03
C PHE A 250 -17.67 -12.49 -5.05
N TYR A 251 -18.15 -12.83 -6.24
CA TYR A 251 -19.27 -13.78 -6.42
C TYR A 251 -18.93 -14.87 -7.45
#